data_98589ee2677a68c622a3e66146f41b35
#
_entry.id   98589ee2677a68c622a3e66146f41b35
#
_cell.length_a   1.000
_cell.length_b   1.000
_cell.length_c   1.000
_cell.angle_alpha   90.00
_cell.angle_beta   90.00
_cell.angle_gamma   90.00
#
_symmetry.space_group_name_H-M   'P 1'
#
loop_
_entity.id
_entity.type
_entity.pdbx_description
1 polymer ?
#
loop_
_entity_poly.entity_id
_entity_poly.type
_entity_poly.pdbx_seq_one_letter_code
_entity_poly.pdbx_strand_id
1 'polypeptide(L)'
;MGADCVRCAAAKQSVISFGTFTLRRAGGFMDYRYLLIIPGLFIIIALKAVYDSFSEKSKTKAMLLSRWGKLPDKEYAAGKYESIQKYYESICEENDVDDITWNDLDMDDIYMLLDNTQSAMGEEMLYACLRKPLFDEKEIYYRDKIIDYFQKNNDDRITIQSKLRIIGSNRNISFYEFFSRLKEVKKESNIYHYIIDLAWIMGIAMLFVNTAAAVTILVVNVGASIMLYYKRKSQIEAYYSILNYVLRMLYCAKKLSVVSMPIIKNELDVIKGIYGKLSSFRRMSGIVLNPNGGNLLDIMLDYVRMLTHIDLIKFNRMLGTIIKKNDEILKLHETIGFLDVMIAAASYREMCNESGWCVPQITDDVSVDVSDIYHPMLDNPVYNSISTKGGILVTGSNASGKSTFLKAVAINAILAQTIATVNASSYKAACFRVMTSMALKDNLVNNQSYFIVEIMSLRRILCAAGKTPVLCCIDEVLRGTNTIERIAASSEILKKLNDEGVICFAATHDIELARILGRHYANYHFQEKIEDDKIIFDYILYDGCSVTKNAIKLLGLLEYEKEVVDLAKRLADTFEKTGIWPEI
;
A
#
# COMPACT_ATOMS: atom_id res chain seq x y z
N MET A 1 -59.36 45.17 -35.49
CA MET A 1 -58.59 45.87 -36.52
C MET A 1 -57.37 45.06 -36.75
N GLY A 2 -57.33 44.32 -37.65
CA GLY A 2 -57.14 44.26 -39.10
C GLY A 2 -55.92 43.45 -39.32
N ALA A 3 -55.99 42.29 -39.81
CA ALA A 3 -56.12 41.83 -41.18
C ALA A 3 -54.78 41.73 -41.93
N ASP A 4 -54.60 40.51 -42.44
CA ASP A 4 -53.94 40.12 -43.68
C ASP A 4 -52.41 40.27 -43.87
N CYS A 5 -51.72 39.26 -44.28
CA CYS A 5 -51.64 38.71 -45.61
C CYS A 5 -50.63 37.55 -45.76
N VAL A 6 -51.10 36.45 -46.19
CA VAL A 6 -50.67 35.42 -47.12
C VAL A 6 -49.48 35.77 -48.03
N ARG A 7 -48.46 34.85 -48.12
CA ARG A 7 -47.93 34.22 -49.37
C ARG A 7 -46.69 33.36 -49.06
N CYS A 8 -46.88 32.08 -49.22
CA CYS A 8 -46.33 31.21 -50.27
C CYS A 8 -44.84 31.38 -50.61
N ALA A 9 -44.05 30.36 -50.22
CA ALA A 9 -43.02 29.87 -51.12
C ALA A 9 -42.76 28.35 -50.82
N ALA A 10 -43.06 27.57 -51.82
CA ALA A 10 -42.88 26.12 -51.87
C ALA A 10 -41.40 25.78 -51.86
N ALA A 11 -40.99 24.92 -50.97
CA ALA A 11 -39.69 24.18 -51.02
C ALA A 11 -40.01 22.72 -51.26
N LYS A 12 -39.51 22.20 -52.33
CA LYS A 12 -39.64 20.86 -52.88
C LYS A 12 -39.32 19.79 -51.84
N GLN A 13 -40.29 18.96 -51.49
CA GLN A 13 -40.10 17.64 -50.98
C GLN A 13 -39.61 16.72 -52.10
N SER A 14 -38.37 16.35 -52.09
CA SER A 14 -37.87 15.20 -52.83
C SER A 14 -38.27 13.93 -52.07
N VAL A 15 -39.38 13.35 -52.49
CA VAL A 15 -39.82 12.02 -52.08
C VAL A 15 -38.89 11.02 -52.72
N ILE A 16 -38.00 10.42 -51.91
CA ILE A 16 -37.29 9.21 -52.31
C ILE A 16 -38.29 8.06 -52.18
N SER A 17 -38.85 7.66 -53.31
CA SER A 17 -39.66 6.47 -53.47
C SER A 17 -38.75 5.24 -53.39
N PHE A 18 -38.71 4.57 -52.24
CA PHE A 18 -38.16 3.22 -52.16
C PHE A 18 -39.22 2.21 -52.63
N GLY A 19 -38.92 1.56 -53.77
CA GLY A 19 -39.74 0.53 -54.36
C GLY A 19 -39.95 -0.66 -53.39
N THR A 20 -41.20 -1.03 -53.28
CA THR A 20 -41.65 -2.19 -52.50
C THR A 20 -41.34 -3.48 -53.23
N PHE A 21 -40.38 -4.26 -52.72
CA PHE A 21 -40.18 -5.67 -53.12
C PHE A 21 -40.99 -6.57 -52.17
N THR A 22 -42.05 -7.19 -52.67
CA THR A 22 -42.84 -8.17 -51.91
C THR A 22 -42.42 -9.58 -52.26
N LEU A 23 -41.84 -10.30 -51.30
CA LEU A 23 -41.63 -11.75 -51.38
C LEU A 23 -42.86 -12.46 -50.78
N ARG A 24 -43.69 -13.05 -51.66
CA ARG A 24 -44.85 -13.87 -51.30
C ARG A 24 -44.39 -15.29 -50.97
N ARG A 25 -44.42 -15.69 -49.67
CA ARG A 25 -44.38 -17.09 -49.26
C ARG A 25 -45.49 -17.32 -48.22
N ALA A 26 -46.13 -18.48 -48.32
CA ALA A 26 -47.34 -18.83 -47.60
C ALA A 26 -47.27 -18.56 -46.10
N GLY A 27 -48.23 -17.79 -45.57
CA GLY A 27 -48.61 -17.81 -44.16
C GLY A 27 -48.20 -16.66 -43.26
N GLY A 28 -47.84 -15.46 -43.79
CA GLY A 28 -47.63 -14.27 -42.92
C GLY A 28 -46.84 -13.19 -43.62
N PHE A 29 -47.38 -12.00 -43.75
CA PHE A 29 -46.62 -10.81 -44.19
C PHE A 29 -45.70 -10.37 -43.08
N MET A 30 -44.45 -10.76 -43.13
CA MET A 30 -43.42 -10.16 -42.27
C MET A 30 -42.87 -8.92 -43.01
N ASP A 31 -43.29 -7.74 -42.54
CA ASP A 31 -42.83 -6.46 -43.10
C ASP A 31 -41.30 -6.37 -42.90
N TYR A 32 -40.53 -6.37 -44.00
CA TYR A 32 -39.07 -6.30 -43.97
C TYR A 32 -38.52 -5.07 -43.22
N ARG A 33 -39.35 -4.09 -42.91
CA ARG A 33 -39.00 -2.94 -42.05
C ARG A 33 -38.60 -3.41 -40.65
N TYR A 34 -39.21 -4.46 -40.12
CA TYR A 34 -38.82 -5.04 -38.82
C TYR A 34 -37.46 -5.75 -38.88
N LEU A 35 -37.06 -6.30 -40.06
CA LEU A 35 -35.78 -6.95 -40.23
C LEU A 35 -34.61 -5.94 -40.22
N LEU A 36 -34.86 -4.63 -40.54
CA LEU A 36 -33.85 -3.57 -40.47
C LEU A 36 -33.75 -2.90 -39.08
N ILE A 37 -34.81 -3.04 -38.24
CA ILE A 37 -34.80 -2.48 -36.87
C ILE A 37 -33.75 -3.18 -36.00
N ILE A 38 -33.62 -4.50 -36.12
CA ILE A 38 -32.67 -5.29 -35.31
C ILE A 38 -31.21 -4.88 -35.60
N PRO A 39 -30.71 -4.87 -36.85
CA PRO A 39 -29.39 -4.34 -37.19
C PRO A 39 -29.20 -2.87 -36.76
N GLY A 40 -30.20 -2.03 -36.94
CA GLY A 40 -30.16 -0.63 -36.50
C GLY A 40 -29.97 -0.48 -35.00
N LEU A 41 -30.68 -1.29 -34.21
CA LEU A 41 -30.53 -1.33 -32.76
C LEU A 41 -29.13 -1.83 -32.36
N PHE A 42 -28.61 -2.86 -33.05
CA PHE A 42 -27.23 -3.34 -32.81
C PHE A 42 -26.16 -2.28 -33.11
N ILE A 43 -26.34 -1.50 -34.19
CA ILE A 43 -25.43 -0.39 -34.54
C ILE A 43 -25.49 0.70 -33.47
N ILE A 44 -26.66 1.09 -32.98
CA ILE A 44 -26.82 2.08 -31.91
C ILE A 44 -26.18 1.59 -30.62
N ILE A 45 -26.40 0.33 -30.24
CA ILE A 45 -25.78 -0.27 -29.06
C ILE A 45 -24.25 -0.30 -29.22
N ALA A 46 -23.74 -0.68 -30.40
CA ALA A 46 -22.30 -0.70 -30.66
C ALA A 46 -21.68 0.71 -30.61
N LEU A 47 -22.33 1.70 -31.21
CA LEU A 47 -21.90 3.11 -31.17
C LEU A 47 -21.92 3.66 -29.75
N LYS A 48 -22.96 3.34 -28.97
CA LYS A 48 -23.01 3.69 -27.54
C LYS A 48 -21.90 3.04 -26.75
N ALA A 49 -21.64 1.74 -26.95
CA ALA A 49 -20.55 1.04 -26.29
C ALA A 49 -19.17 1.63 -26.63
N VAL A 50 -18.95 2.04 -27.87
CA VAL A 50 -17.74 2.74 -28.30
C VAL A 50 -17.62 4.10 -27.62
N TYR A 51 -18.70 4.89 -27.64
CA TYR A 51 -18.74 6.20 -26.99
C TYR A 51 -18.48 6.10 -25.48
N ASP A 52 -19.17 5.17 -24.80
CA ASP A 52 -18.99 4.91 -23.36
C ASP A 52 -17.53 4.52 -23.06
N SER A 53 -16.92 3.66 -23.88
CA SER A 53 -15.51 3.27 -23.75
C SER A 53 -14.54 4.45 -23.91
N PHE A 54 -14.78 5.36 -24.86
CA PHE A 54 -13.96 6.56 -25.03
C PHE A 54 -14.14 7.53 -23.87
N SER A 55 -15.39 7.75 -23.43
CA SER A 55 -15.73 8.60 -22.29
C SER A 55 -15.07 8.09 -21.00
N GLU A 56 -15.11 6.78 -20.74
CA GLU A 56 -14.49 6.16 -19.58
C GLU A 56 -12.97 6.30 -19.59
N LYS A 57 -12.32 6.08 -20.74
CA LYS A 57 -10.86 6.30 -20.87
C LYS A 57 -10.47 7.75 -20.62
N SER A 58 -11.23 8.71 -21.16
CA SER A 58 -10.97 10.13 -20.94
C SER A 58 -11.15 10.52 -19.47
N LYS A 59 -12.21 10.06 -18.81
CA LYS A 59 -12.45 10.28 -17.38
C LYS A 59 -11.33 9.65 -16.52
N THR A 60 -10.90 8.44 -16.85
CA THR A 60 -9.82 7.76 -16.16
C THR A 60 -8.51 8.53 -16.30
N LYS A 61 -8.16 8.99 -17.52
CA LYS A 61 -6.97 9.81 -17.75
C LYS A 61 -7.01 11.11 -16.94
N ALA A 62 -8.13 11.82 -16.97
CA ALA A 62 -8.31 13.07 -16.22
C ALA A 62 -8.16 12.86 -14.71
N MET A 63 -8.74 11.79 -14.17
CA MET A 63 -8.62 11.44 -12.75
C MET A 63 -7.17 11.09 -12.36
N LEU A 64 -6.46 10.28 -13.16
CA LEU A 64 -5.07 9.93 -12.89
C LEU A 64 -4.15 11.16 -12.91
N LEU A 65 -4.40 12.11 -13.81
CA LEU A 65 -3.69 13.38 -13.86
C LEU A 65 -4.01 14.28 -12.65
N SER A 66 -5.27 14.32 -12.21
CA SER A 66 -5.67 15.17 -11.07
C SER A 66 -5.15 14.71 -9.72
N ARG A 67 -4.82 13.42 -9.57
CA ARG A 67 -4.27 12.81 -8.33
C ARG A 67 -2.75 12.76 -8.31
N TRP A 68 -2.09 13.05 -9.42
CA TRP A 68 -0.64 12.98 -9.53
C TRP A 68 0.05 14.05 -8.69
N GLY A 69 1.05 13.65 -7.90
CA GLY A 69 1.78 14.56 -7.03
C GLY A 69 0.95 15.17 -5.90
N LYS A 70 -0.17 14.53 -5.53
CA LYS A 70 -1.01 14.98 -4.41
C LYS A 70 -1.12 13.91 -3.34
N LEU A 71 -1.50 14.36 -2.15
CA LEU A 71 -1.84 13.46 -1.05
C LEU A 71 -2.85 12.41 -1.52
N PRO A 72 -2.61 11.12 -1.21
CA PRO A 72 -3.55 10.07 -1.52
C PRO A 72 -4.92 10.30 -0.86
N ASP A 73 -5.98 10.17 -1.64
CA ASP A 73 -7.37 10.24 -1.18
C ASP A 73 -7.89 8.80 -0.99
N LYS A 74 -7.35 8.10 0.01
CA LYS A 74 -7.74 6.73 0.36
C LYS A 74 -8.19 6.67 1.81
N GLU A 75 -9.35 6.04 2.02
CA GLU A 75 -9.86 5.73 3.35
C GLU A 75 -9.51 4.27 3.71
N TYR A 76 -8.92 4.08 4.88
CA TYR A 76 -8.60 2.77 5.43
C TYR A 76 -9.68 2.39 6.45
N ALA A 77 -10.64 1.55 6.03
CA ALA A 77 -11.62 0.98 6.95
C ALA A 77 -10.94 0.08 7.98
N ALA A 78 -11.52 -0.05 9.16
CA ALA A 78 -11.05 -0.97 10.19
C ALA A 78 -10.89 -2.39 9.61
N GLY A 79 -9.74 -3.01 9.86
CA GLY A 79 -9.37 -4.34 9.32
C GLY A 79 -8.77 -4.35 7.91
N LYS A 80 -8.87 -3.28 7.13
CA LYS A 80 -8.18 -3.21 5.83
C LYS A 80 -6.68 -3.18 6.00
N TYR A 81 -6.20 -2.39 6.94
CA TYR A 81 -4.77 -2.25 7.21
C TYR A 81 -4.16 -3.58 7.67
N GLU A 82 -4.82 -4.29 8.60
CA GLU A 82 -4.40 -5.62 9.01
C GLU A 82 -4.33 -6.61 7.84
N SER A 83 -5.24 -6.49 6.88
CA SER A 83 -5.24 -7.35 5.69
C SER A 83 -4.05 -7.07 4.76
N ILE A 84 -3.62 -5.81 4.63
CA ILE A 84 -2.46 -5.41 3.81
C ILE A 84 -1.16 -6.02 4.35
N GLN A 85 -1.03 -6.15 5.67
CA GLN A 85 0.16 -6.70 6.34
C GLN A 85 0.38 -8.20 6.05
N LYS A 86 -0.69 -8.95 5.76
CA LYS A 86 -0.66 -10.42 5.60
C LYS A 86 0.32 -10.92 4.52
N TYR A 87 0.50 -10.15 3.45
CA TYR A 87 1.50 -10.50 2.44
C TYR A 87 2.91 -10.40 3.00
N TYR A 88 3.25 -9.28 3.66
CA TYR A 88 4.54 -9.09 4.29
C TYR A 88 4.84 -10.14 5.36
N GLU A 89 3.89 -10.45 6.24
CA GLU A 89 4.05 -11.48 7.28
C GLU A 89 4.51 -12.83 6.73
N SER A 90 4.20 -13.14 5.47
CA SER A 90 4.57 -14.39 4.82
C SER A 90 5.98 -14.41 4.21
N ILE A 91 6.59 -13.24 4.05
CA ILE A 91 7.91 -13.06 3.40
C ILE A 91 8.91 -12.31 4.27
N CYS A 92 8.58 -12.07 5.55
CA CYS A 92 9.44 -11.32 6.48
C CYS A 92 10.79 -12.00 6.70
N GLU A 93 11.84 -11.20 6.87
CA GLU A 93 13.22 -11.63 7.08
C GLU A 93 13.88 -10.91 8.27
N GLU A 94 15.04 -11.38 8.74
CA GLU A 94 15.71 -10.86 9.94
C GLU A 94 16.11 -9.38 9.82
N ASN A 95 16.49 -8.92 8.63
CA ASN A 95 16.98 -7.55 8.40
C ASN A 95 15.88 -6.55 8.05
N ASP A 96 14.63 -6.98 8.04
CA ASP A 96 13.50 -6.11 7.77
C ASP A 96 13.28 -5.09 8.90
N VAL A 97 12.51 -4.04 8.60
CA VAL A 97 12.04 -3.09 9.60
C VAL A 97 11.06 -3.80 10.53
N ASP A 98 11.45 -4.00 11.79
CA ASP A 98 10.63 -4.70 12.76
C ASP A 98 9.45 -3.87 13.28
N ASP A 99 8.53 -4.52 14.02
CA ASP A 99 7.30 -3.86 14.47
C ASP A 99 7.54 -2.73 15.47
N ILE A 100 8.59 -2.82 16.30
CA ILE A 100 8.94 -1.76 17.24
C ILE A 100 9.38 -0.52 16.45
N THR A 101 10.32 -0.69 15.53
CA THR A 101 10.81 0.39 14.67
C THR A 101 9.69 0.98 13.80
N TRP A 102 8.83 0.14 13.25
CA TRP A 102 7.68 0.56 12.47
C TRP A 102 6.72 1.46 13.26
N ASN A 103 6.37 1.02 14.47
CA ASN A 103 5.46 1.76 15.35
C ASN A 103 6.09 3.03 15.93
N ASP A 104 7.37 2.99 16.31
CA ASP A 104 8.09 4.16 16.84
C ASP A 104 8.17 5.31 15.82
N LEU A 105 8.30 4.95 14.53
CA LEU A 105 8.42 5.90 13.43
C LEU A 105 7.07 6.31 12.83
N ASP A 106 5.95 5.83 13.37
CA ASP A 106 4.61 6.03 12.80
C ASP A 106 4.56 5.72 11.29
N MET A 107 5.19 4.59 10.90
CA MET A 107 5.34 4.21 9.49
C MET A 107 4.02 3.92 8.80
N ASP A 108 2.92 3.72 9.53
CA ASP A 108 1.57 3.63 8.98
C ASP A 108 1.16 4.94 8.29
N ASP A 109 1.49 6.08 8.91
CA ASP A 109 1.22 7.40 8.33
C ASP A 109 2.10 7.65 7.10
N ILE A 110 3.36 7.20 7.14
CA ILE A 110 4.27 7.25 5.98
C ILE A 110 3.75 6.37 4.85
N TYR A 111 3.26 5.16 5.15
CA TYR A 111 2.62 4.30 4.17
C TYR A 111 1.41 5.00 3.52
N MET A 112 0.52 5.59 4.32
CA MET A 112 -0.65 6.30 3.81
C MET A 112 -0.26 7.52 2.96
N LEU A 113 0.81 8.22 3.32
CA LEU A 113 1.36 9.34 2.55
C LEU A 113 1.84 8.92 1.14
N LEU A 114 2.38 7.70 1.02
CA LEU A 114 2.91 7.16 -0.24
C LEU A 114 1.86 6.41 -1.08
N ASP A 115 0.74 5.96 -0.48
CA ASP A 115 -0.18 5.03 -1.14
C ASP A 115 -1.04 5.66 -2.25
N ASN A 116 -0.39 6.01 -3.35
CA ASN A 116 -1.02 6.40 -4.61
C ASN A 116 -1.19 5.22 -5.58
N THR A 117 -1.12 3.99 -5.07
CA THR A 117 -1.28 2.76 -5.86
C THR A 117 -2.70 2.63 -6.43
N GLN A 118 -2.82 1.94 -7.56
CA GLN A 118 -4.09 1.76 -8.29
C GLN A 118 -4.72 0.38 -8.08
N SER A 119 -4.00 -0.54 -7.42
CA SER A 119 -4.42 -1.92 -7.24
C SER A 119 -4.17 -2.42 -5.81
N ALA A 120 -4.98 -3.37 -5.35
CA ALA A 120 -4.76 -4.02 -4.06
C ALA A 120 -3.40 -4.73 -3.97
N MET A 121 -2.85 -5.21 -5.10
CA MET A 121 -1.48 -5.74 -5.15
C MET A 121 -0.44 -4.66 -4.88
N GLY A 122 -0.66 -3.46 -5.42
CA GLY A 122 0.20 -2.30 -5.15
C GLY A 122 0.16 -1.92 -3.67
N GLU A 123 -1.01 -1.95 -3.03
CA GLU A 123 -1.17 -1.67 -1.60
C GLU A 123 -0.37 -2.66 -0.74
N GLU A 124 -0.55 -3.98 -0.96
CA GLU A 124 0.19 -5.02 -0.24
C GLU A 124 1.70 -4.96 -0.51
N MET A 125 2.08 -4.69 -1.77
CA MET A 125 3.48 -4.61 -2.17
C MET A 125 4.17 -3.33 -1.67
N LEU A 126 3.46 -2.20 -1.56
CA LEU A 126 4.00 -0.97 -0.97
C LEU A 126 4.35 -1.18 0.51
N TYR A 127 3.44 -1.80 1.27
CA TYR A 127 3.71 -2.14 2.66
C TYR A 127 4.94 -3.06 2.79
N ALA A 128 4.98 -4.14 2.01
CA ALA A 128 6.12 -5.05 2.00
C ALA A 128 7.41 -4.36 1.55
N CYS A 129 7.35 -3.46 0.56
CA CYS A 129 8.49 -2.68 0.10
C CYS A 129 9.08 -1.80 1.20
N LEU A 130 8.24 -1.07 1.95
CA LEU A 130 8.69 -0.21 3.05
C LEU A 130 9.25 -1.00 4.23
N ARG A 131 8.78 -2.24 4.45
CA ARG A 131 9.29 -3.16 5.47
C ARG A 131 10.61 -3.81 5.10
N LYS A 132 10.92 -3.95 3.80
CA LYS A 132 12.08 -4.70 3.28
C LYS A 132 13.09 -3.75 2.61
N PRO A 133 13.96 -3.08 3.39
CA PRO A 133 15.01 -2.24 2.83
C PRO A 133 16.01 -3.08 2.03
N LEU A 134 16.46 -2.55 0.92
CA LEU A 134 17.49 -3.16 0.07
C LEU A 134 18.89 -2.86 0.61
N PHE A 135 19.78 -3.85 0.47
CA PHE A 135 21.20 -3.73 0.81
C PHE A 135 22.13 -3.77 -0.43
N ASP A 136 21.56 -3.94 -1.62
CA ASP A 136 22.29 -3.90 -2.89
C ASP A 136 22.05 -2.54 -3.58
N GLU A 137 23.12 -1.77 -3.73
CA GLU A 137 23.15 -0.48 -4.42
C GLU A 137 22.55 -0.57 -5.84
N LYS A 138 22.83 -1.67 -6.56
CA LYS A 138 22.34 -1.85 -7.93
C LYS A 138 20.82 -1.97 -7.99
N GLU A 139 20.22 -2.64 -7.01
CA GLU A 139 18.77 -2.76 -6.92
C GLU A 139 18.11 -1.43 -6.55
N ILE A 140 18.74 -0.64 -5.65
CA ILE A 140 18.28 0.71 -5.30
C ILE A 140 18.29 1.61 -6.53
N TYR A 141 19.39 1.65 -7.28
CA TYR A 141 19.48 2.44 -8.51
C TYR A 141 18.58 1.93 -9.64
N TYR A 142 18.29 0.62 -9.66
CA TYR A 142 17.32 0.09 -10.60
C TYR A 142 15.91 0.63 -10.32
N ARG A 143 15.51 0.66 -9.05
CA ARG A 143 14.24 1.30 -8.64
C ARG A 143 14.22 2.78 -8.99
N ASP A 144 15.30 3.51 -8.70
CA ASP A 144 15.42 4.92 -9.04
C ASP A 144 15.18 5.19 -10.52
N LYS A 145 15.82 4.43 -11.41
CA LYS A 145 15.64 4.57 -12.86
C LYS A 145 14.20 4.38 -13.31
N ILE A 146 13.47 3.43 -12.72
CA ILE A 146 12.07 3.20 -13.05
C ILE A 146 11.20 4.35 -12.53
N ILE A 147 11.44 4.80 -11.30
CA ILE A 147 10.72 5.91 -10.67
C ILE A 147 10.92 7.20 -11.48
N ASP A 148 12.17 7.56 -11.81
CA ASP A 148 12.52 8.72 -12.62
C ASP A 148 11.86 8.65 -14.02
N TYR A 149 11.85 7.46 -14.64
CA TYR A 149 11.19 7.26 -15.93
C TYR A 149 9.69 7.60 -15.86
N PHE A 150 8.97 7.07 -14.85
CA PHE A 150 7.54 7.33 -14.71
C PHE A 150 7.22 8.76 -14.27
N GLN A 151 8.14 9.43 -13.61
CA GLN A 151 8.01 10.85 -13.29
C GLN A 151 8.09 11.70 -14.56
N LYS A 152 9.00 11.40 -15.47
CA LYS A 152 9.23 12.15 -16.72
C LYS A 152 8.28 11.80 -17.86
N ASN A 153 7.76 10.56 -17.92
CA ASN A 153 7.00 10.04 -19.06
C ASN A 153 5.51 9.84 -18.72
N ASN A 154 4.74 10.91 -18.74
CA ASN A 154 3.34 10.95 -18.34
C ASN A 154 2.43 9.96 -19.11
N ASP A 155 2.58 9.85 -20.44
CA ASP A 155 1.70 8.99 -21.24
C ASP A 155 1.95 7.51 -20.99
N ASP A 156 3.20 7.11 -20.80
CA ASP A 156 3.58 5.74 -20.46
C ASP A 156 3.10 5.37 -19.04
N ARG A 157 3.27 6.28 -18.08
CA ARG A 157 2.75 6.13 -16.73
C ARG A 157 1.23 5.92 -16.73
N ILE A 158 0.47 6.81 -17.38
CA ILE A 158 -0.99 6.71 -17.48
C ILE A 158 -1.40 5.42 -18.18
N THR A 159 -0.63 4.98 -19.16
CA THR A 159 -0.83 3.71 -19.86
C THR A 159 -0.75 2.55 -18.90
N ILE A 160 0.26 2.47 -18.02
CA ILE A 160 0.38 1.42 -17.01
C ILE A 160 -0.72 1.58 -15.94
N GLN A 161 -0.88 2.76 -15.33
CA GLN A 161 -1.88 3.02 -14.30
C GLN A 161 -3.30 2.65 -14.72
N SER A 162 -3.68 2.97 -15.97
CA SER A 162 -5.01 2.62 -16.51
C SER A 162 -5.24 1.11 -16.59
N LYS A 163 -4.18 0.31 -16.75
CA LYS A 163 -4.27 -1.15 -16.76
C LYS A 163 -4.28 -1.72 -15.34
N LEU A 164 -3.47 -1.19 -14.43
CA LEU A 164 -3.46 -1.57 -13.02
C LEU A 164 -4.82 -1.33 -12.35
N ARG A 165 -5.47 -0.23 -12.67
CA ARG A 165 -6.80 0.11 -12.18
C ARG A 165 -7.88 -0.93 -12.51
N ILE A 166 -7.70 -1.76 -13.55
CA ILE A 166 -8.63 -2.85 -13.87
C ILE A 166 -8.74 -3.84 -12.72
N ILE A 167 -7.64 -4.04 -11.98
CA ILE A 167 -7.61 -4.90 -10.80
C ILE A 167 -8.43 -4.26 -9.68
N GLY A 168 -8.24 -2.97 -9.46
CA GLY A 168 -8.90 -2.18 -8.42
C GLY A 168 -8.39 -2.47 -7.02
N SER A 169 -8.80 -1.62 -6.08
CA SER A 169 -8.60 -1.83 -4.64
C SER A 169 -9.75 -2.65 -4.08
N ASN A 170 -9.47 -3.60 -3.21
CA ASN A 170 -10.48 -4.37 -2.50
C ASN A 170 -10.69 -3.75 -1.12
N ARG A 171 -11.94 -3.44 -0.76
CA ARG A 171 -12.21 -2.62 0.43
C ARG A 171 -11.85 -3.28 1.76
N ASN A 172 -11.92 -4.61 1.87
CA ASN A 172 -11.82 -5.29 3.18
C ASN A 172 -11.03 -6.60 3.19
N ILE A 173 -10.32 -6.97 2.11
CA ILE A 173 -9.77 -8.33 2.04
C ILE A 173 -8.45 -8.30 1.27
N SER A 174 -7.38 -8.80 1.91
CA SER A 174 -6.09 -9.05 1.28
C SER A 174 -6.21 -10.10 0.19
N PHE A 175 -5.58 -9.87 -0.94
CA PHE A 175 -5.42 -10.90 -1.97
C PHE A 175 -4.65 -12.10 -1.41
N TYR A 176 -3.55 -11.84 -0.72
CA TYR A 176 -2.68 -12.88 -0.19
C TYR A 176 -3.39 -13.74 0.86
N GLU A 177 -4.12 -13.13 1.80
CA GLU A 177 -4.88 -13.87 2.81
C GLU A 177 -5.89 -14.82 2.18
N PHE A 178 -6.67 -14.32 1.21
CA PHE A 178 -7.61 -15.15 0.49
C PHE A 178 -6.95 -16.24 -0.34
N PHE A 179 -5.86 -15.88 -1.00
CA PHE A 179 -5.12 -16.80 -1.83
C PHE A 179 -4.50 -17.93 -1.02
N SER A 180 -4.01 -17.65 0.19
CA SER A 180 -3.52 -18.67 1.12
C SER A 180 -4.65 -19.61 1.58
N ARG A 181 -5.84 -19.08 1.88
CA ARG A 181 -7.03 -19.88 2.24
C ARG A 181 -7.51 -20.78 1.10
N LEU A 182 -7.26 -20.42 -0.17
CA LEU A 182 -7.58 -21.31 -1.30
C LEU A 182 -6.79 -22.61 -1.28
N LYS A 183 -5.59 -22.63 -0.69
CA LYS A 183 -4.78 -23.86 -0.54
C LYS A 183 -5.44 -24.85 0.43
N GLU A 184 -6.23 -24.36 1.39
CA GLU A 184 -6.93 -25.18 2.39
C GLU A 184 -8.21 -25.79 1.84
N VAL A 185 -8.73 -25.26 0.72
CA VAL A 185 -9.97 -25.77 0.11
C VAL A 185 -9.73 -27.14 -0.50
N LYS A 186 -10.39 -28.14 0.06
CA LYS A 186 -10.35 -29.50 -0.48
C LYS A 186 -10.92 -29.51 -1.91
N LYS A 187 -10.09 -29.95 -2.84
CA LYS A 187 -10.52 -30.18 -4.22
C LYS A 187 -11.56 -31.31 -4.22
N GLU A 188 -12.81 -30.98 -4.50
CA GLU A 188 -13.83 -31.99 -4.69
C GLU A 188 -13.81 -32.56 -6.10
N SER A 189 -14.21 -33.84 -6.17
CA SER A 189 -14.33 -34.53 -7.45
C SER A 189 -15.56 -34.04 -8.22
N ASN A 190 -15.42 -33.85 -9.51
CA ASN A 190 -16.54 -33.50 -10.39
C ASN A 190 -17.41 -34.71 -10.76
N ILE A 191 -17.13 -35.92 -10.22
CA ILE A 191 -17.82 -37.15 -10.60
C ILE A 191 -19.32 -37.03 -10.34
N TYR A 192 -19.73 -36.47 -9.19
CA TYR A 192 -21.15 -36.29 -8.88
C TYR A 192 -21.87 -35.39 -9.87
N HIS A 193 -21.21 -34.33 -10.33
CA HIS A 193 -21.77 -33.40 -11.32
C HIS A 193 -21.93 -34.10 -12.68
N TYR A 194 -20.95 -34.91 -13.10
CA TYR A 194 -21.04 -35.68 -14.34
C TYR A 194 -22.10 -36.76 -14.28
N ILE A 195 -22.35 -37.37 -13.12
CA ILE A 195 -23.47 -38.34 -12.93
C ILE A 195 -24.82 -37.65 -13.16
N ILE A 196 -25.00 -36.44 -12.63
CA ILE A 196 -26.20 -35.62 -12.86
C ILE A 196 -26.38 -35.29 -14.34
N ASP A 197 -25.29 -34.84 -15.01
CA ASP A 197 -25.32 -34.53 -16.43
C ASP A 197 -25.66 -35.78 -17.27
N LEU A 198 -25.10 -36.95 -16.91
CA LEU A 198 -25.42 -38.21 -17.54
C LEU A 198 -26.88 -38.61 -17.33
N ALA A 199 -27.44 -38.42 -16.13
CA ALA A 199 -28.83 -38.69 -15.82
C ALA A 199 -29.79 -37.82 -16.66
N TRP A 200 -29.42 -36.56 -16.96
CA TRP A 200 -30.16 -35.72 -17.91
C TRP A 200 -30.18 -36.33 -19.31
N ILE A 201 -29.05 -36.80 -19.82
CA ILE A 201 -28.93 -37.43 -21.14
C ILE A 201 -29.78 -38.72 -21.17
N MET A 202 -29.66 -39.55 -20.13
CA MET A 202 -30.43 -40.81 -20.01
C MET A 202 -31.94 -40.54 -19.91
N GLY A 203 -32.36 -39.55 -19.11
CA GLY A 203 -33.78 -39.18 -18.98
C GLY A 203 -34.39 -38.74 -20.32
N ILE A 204 -33.64 -37.91 -21.08
CA ILE A 204 -34.09 -37.47 -22.41
C ILE A 204 -34.13 -38.64 -23.40
N ALA A 205 -33.12 -39.51 -23.41
CA ALA A 205 -33.10 -40.71 -24.27
C ALA A 205 -34.25 -41.68 -23.95
N MET A 206 -34.61 -41.83 -22.66
CA MET A 206 -35.68 -42.70 -22.21
C MET A 206 -37.08 -42.21 -22.63
N LEU A 207 -37.26 -40.94 -23.00
CA LEU A 207 -38.52 -40.41 -23.56
C LEU A 207 -38.95 -41.16 -24.83
N PHE A 208 -37.99 -41.68 -25.60
CA PHE A 208 -38.23 -42.42 -26.83
C PHE A 208 -38.52 -43.91 -26.62
N VAL A 209 -38.30 -44.43 -25.36
CA VAL A 209 -38.47 -45.84 -25.02
C VAL A 209 -39.63 -46.04 -24.03
N ASN A 210 -39.66 -45.31 -22.94
CA ASN A 210 -40.66 -45.39 -21.90
C ASN A 210 -40.86 -44.03 -21.23
N THR A 211 -41.93 -43.33 -21.56
CA THR A 211 -42.26 -41.98 -21.10
C THR A 211 -42.46 -41.90 -19.58
N ALA A 212 -43.06 -42.90 -18.94
CA ALA A 212 -43.27 -42.89 -17.49
C ALA A 212 -41.94 -42.98 -16.72
N ALA A 213 -41.05 -43.87 -17.14
CA ALA A 213 -39.72 -44.00 -16.55
C ALA A 213 -38.88 -42.74 -16.80
N ALA A 214 -38.96 -42.17 -18.02
CA ALA A 214 -38.26 -40.92 -18.37
C ALA A 214 -38.67 -39.74 -17.48
N VAL A 215 -39.98 -39.52 -17.29
CA VAL A 215 -40.49 -38.45 -16.42
C VAL A 215 -40.02 -38.65 -14.97
N THR A 216 -40.06 -39.88 -14.47
CA THR A 216 -39.58 -40.18 -13.10
C THR A 216 -38.09 -39.83 -12.96
N ILE A 217 -37.24 -40.27 -13.91
CA ILE A 217 -35.79 -39.96 -13.89
C ILE A 217 -35.56 -38.43 -13.94
N LEU A 218 -36.25 -37.70 -14.83
CA LEU A 218 -36.09 -36.26 -14.97
C LEU A 218 -36.54 -35.50 -13.72
N VAL A 219 -37.67 -35.85 -13.11
CA VAL A 219 -38.16 -35.19 -11.89
C VAL A 219 -37.21 -35.44 -10.70
N VAL A 220 -36.75 -36.68 -10.50
CA VAL A 220 -35.75 -36.99 -9.46
C VAL A 220 -34.45 -36.25 -9.70
N ASN A 221 -33.99 -36.18 -10.97
CA ASN A 221 -32.74 -35.48 -11.30
C ASN A 221 -32.86 -33.97 -11.07
N VAL A 222 -34.00 -33.33 -11.36
CA VAL A 222 -34.27 -31.92 -11.02
C VAL A 222 -34.09 -31.68 -9.52
N GLY A 223 -34.76 -32.49 -8.69
CA GLY A 223 -34.67 -32.36 -7.23
C GLY A 223 -33.24 -32.56 -6.71
N ALA A 224 -32.56 -33.60 -7.21
CA ALA A 224 -31.17 -33.86 -6.85
C ALA A 224 -30.21 -32.71 -7.28
N SER A 225 -30.38 -32.21 -8.52
CA SER A 225 -29.60 -31.09 -9.03
C SER A 225 -29.77 -29.84 -8.16
N ILE A 226 -31.00 -29.45 -7.86
CA ILE A 226 -31.27 -28.25 -7.05
C ILE A 226 -30.65 -28.38 -5.66
N MET A 227 -30.86 -29.52 -4.98
CA MET A 227 -30.35 -29.77 -3.63
C MET A 227 -28.82 -29.71 -3.59
N LEU A 228 -28.14 -30.43 -4.48
CA LEU A 228 -26.69 -30.49 -4.53
C LEU A 228 -26.08 -29.16 -4.97
N TYR A 229 -26.70 -28.45 -5.91
CA TYR A 229 -26.27 -27.14 -6.38
C TYR A 229 -26.22 -26.11 -5.25
N TYR A 230 -27.34 -25.94 -4.53
CA TYR A 230 -27.39 -24.93 -3.45
C TYR A 230 -26.49 -25.30 -2.27
N LYS A 231 -26.42 -26.57 -1.90
CA LYS A 231 -25.48 -27.04 -0.86
C LYS A 231 -24.04 -26.68 -1.21
N ARG A 232 -23.63 -26.86 -2.46
CA ARG A 232 -22.26 -26.58 -2.89
C ARG A 232 -22.03 -25.09 -3.13
N LYS A 233 -22.97 -24.40 -3.76
CA LYS A 233 -22.87 -22.97 -4.05
C LYS A 233 -22.64 -22.15 -2.79
N SER A 234 -23.38 -22.42 -1.70
CA SER A 234 -23.18 -21.70 -0.43
C SER A 234 -21.78 -21.89 0.17
N GLN A 235 -21.14 -23.05 -0.04
CA GLN A 235 -19.78 -23.32 0.43
C GLN A 235 -18.70 -22.59 -0.36
N ILE A 236 -18.93 -22.37 -1.66
CA ILE A 236 -17.93 -21.78 -2.56
C ILE A 236 -18.13 -20.29 -2.84
N GLU A 237 -19.25 -19.72 -2.39
CA GLU A 237 -19.61 -18.33 -2.68
C GLU A 237 -18.54 -17.33 -2.22
N ALA A 238 -17.96 -17.56 -1.04
CA ALA A 238 -16.85 -16.75 -0.54
C ALA A 238 -15.61 -16.79 -1.45
N TYR A 239 -15.40 -17.87 -2.19
CA TYR A 239 -14.25 -18.05 -3.06
C TYR A 239 -14.44 -17.46 -4.47
N TYR A 240 -15.66 -17.10 -4.85
CA TYR A 240 -15.90 -16.43 -6.14
C TYR A 240 -15.23 -15.05 -6.22
N SER A 241 -15.17 -14.34 -5.11
CA SER A 241 -14.49 -13.02 -5.05
C SER A 241 -13.00 -13.12 -5.40
N ILE A 242 -12.33 -14.17 -4.89
CA ILE A 242 -10.91 -14.43 -5.16
C ILE A 242 -10.71 -14.81 -6.62
N LEU A 243 -11.57 -15.70 -7.11
CA LEU A 243 -11.52 -16.13 -8.50
C LEU A 243 -11.65 -14.93 -9.45
N ASN A 244 -12.59 -14.03 -9.16
CA ASN A 244 -12.77 -12.79 -9.90
C ASN A 244 -11.52 -11.90 -9.82
N TYR A 245 -10.87 -11.83 -8.66
CA TYR A 245 -9.66 -11.08 -8.50
C TYR A 245 -8.51 -11.64 -9.35
N VAL A 246 -8.28 -12.96 -9.31
CA VAL A 246 -7.29 -13.63 -10.17
C VAL A 246 -7.58 -13.39 -11.65
N LEU A 247 -8.86 -13.37 -12.03
CA LEU A 247 -9.25 -13.10 -13.41
C LEU A 247 -8.99 -11.64 -13.83
N ARG A 248 -9.26 -10.67 -12.95
CA ARG A 248 -8.90 -9.26 -13.19
C ARG A 248 -7.39 -9.09 -13.33
N MET A 249 -6.60 -9.76 -12.46
CA MET A 249 -5.15 -9.80 -12.55
C MET A 249 -4.67 -10.36 -13.91
N LEU A 250 -5.22 -11.48 -14.36
CA LEU A 250 -4.90 -12.05 -15.65
C LEU A 250 -5.32 -11.16 -16.83
N TYR A 251 -6.44 -10.46 -16.69
CA TYR A 251 -6.86 -9.50 -17.70
C TYR A 251 -5.93 -8.28 -17.75
N CYS A 252 -5.48 -7.80 -16.60
CA CYS A 252 -4.43 -6.78 -16.51
C CYS A 252 -3.12 -7.28 -17.14
N ALA A 253 -2.67 -8.48 -16.79
CA ALA A 253 -1.47 -9.10 -17.37
C ALA A 253 -1.56 -9.22 -18.90
N LYS A 254 -2.74 -9.56 -19.44
CA LYS A 254 -2.99 -9.55 -20.90
C LYS A 254 -2.79 -8.15 -21.49
N LYS A 255 -3.28 -7.11 -20.81
CA LYS A 255 -3.15 -5.73 -21.29
C LYS A 255 -1.72 -5.20 -21.16
N LEU A 256 -0.97 -5.67 -20.17
CA LEU A 256 0.44 -5.33 -19.97
C LEU A 256 1.34 -6.10 -20.97
N SER A 257 1.02 -7.35 -21.32
CA SER A 257 1.84 -8.17 -22.21
C SER A 257 2.00 -7.64 -23.65
N VAL A 258 1.16 -6.68 -24.06
CA VAL A 258 1.25 -5.99 -25.36
C VAL A 258 1.93 -4.63 -25.28
N VAL A 259 2.33 -4.20 -24.09
CA VAL A 259 3.07 -2.97 -23.87
C VAL A 259 4.55 -3.24 -24.13
N SER A 260 5.24 -2.28 -24.73
CA SER A 260 6.69 -2.33 -24.94
C SER A 260 7.31 -1.07 -24.35
N MET A 261 8.02 -1.24 -23.23
CA MET A 261 8.77 -0.18 -22.54
C MET A 261 10.13 -0.74 -22.14
N PRO A 262 11.24 -0.21 -22.69
CA PRO A 262 12.58 -0.75 -22.45
C PRO A 262 12.99 -0.77 -20.98
N ILE A 263 12.57 0.25 -20.20
CA ILE A 263 12.96 0.42 -18.80
C ILE A 263 12.41 -0.68 -17.87
N ILE A 264 11.22 -1.20 -18.17
CA ILE A 264 10.53 -2.27 -17.41
C ILE A 264 10.39 -3.55 -18.25
N LYS A 265 11.32 -3.77 -19.18
CA LYS A 265 11.26 -4.93 -20.08
C LYS A 265 11.27 -6.26 -19.32
N ASN A 266 12.08 -6.36 -18.28
CA ASN A 266 12.20 -7.57 -17.48
C ASN A 266 10.85 -7.93 -16.82
N GLU A 267 10.17 -6.95 -16.23
CA GLU A 267 8.86 -7.12 -15.60
C GLU A 267 7.78 -7.50 -16.63
N LEU A 268 7.79 -6.82 -17.78
CA LEU A 268 6.84 -7.13 -18.87
C LEU A 268 7.08 -8.52 -19.45
N ASP A 269 8.32 -8.97 -19.59
CA ASP A 269 8.66 -10.32 -20.08
C ASP A 269 8.23 -11.40 -19.06
N VAL A 270 8.41 -11.15 -17.75
CA VAL A 270 7.90 -12.02 -16.68
C VAL A 270 6.37 -12.11 -16.75
N ILE A 271 5.67 -10.98 -16.82
CA ILE A 271 4.21 -10.92 -16.92
C ILE A 271 3.72 -11.68 -18.15
N LYS A 272 4.34 -11.47 -19.31
CA LYS A 272 4.01 -12.14 -20.58
C LYS A 272 4.23 -13.65 -20.50
N GLY A 273 5.34 -14.08 -19.92
CA GLY A 273 5.66 -15.50 -19.73
C GLY A 273 4.64 -16.20 -18.84
N ILE A 274 4.30 -15.61 -17.68
CA ILE A 274 3.31 -16.15 -16.75
C ILE A 274 1.91 -16.16 -17.36
N TYR A 275 1.52 -15.07 -18.04
CA TYR A 275 0.24 -15.00 -18.76
C TYR A 275 0.10 -16.12 -19.80
N GLY A 276 1.18 -16.45 -20.52
CA GLY A 276 1.22 -17.59 -21.45
C GLY A 276 0.96 -18.93 -20.75
N LYS A 277 1.62 -19.17 -19.61
CA LYS A 277 1.45 -20.40 -18.81
C LYS A 277 0.04 -20.56 -18.22
N LEU A 278 -0.69 -19.47 -17.99
CA LEU A 278 -2.05 -19.45 -17.44
C LEU A 278 -3.15 -19.42 -18.51
N SER A 279 -2.82 -19.67 -19.77
CA SER A 279 -3.76 -19.63 -20.90
C SER A 279 -4.92 -20.62 -20.78
N SER A 280 -4.72 -21.79 -20.15
CA SER A 280 -5.77 -22.78 -19.87
C SER A 280 -6.83 -22.26 -18.88
N PHE A 281 -6.40 -21.52 -17.86
CA PHE A 281 -7.28 -20.91 -16.88
C PHE A 281 -8.24 -19.91 -17.54
N ARG A 282 -7.74 -19.09 -18.46
CA ARG A 282 -8.53 -18.12 -19.20
C ARG A 282 -9.67 -18.73 -20.01
N ARG A 283 -9.46 -19.86 -20.68
CA ARG A 283 -10.51 -20.54 -21.46
C ARG A 283 -11.69 -21.01 -20.62
N MET A 284 -11.46 -21.23 -19.32
CA MET A 284 -12.49 -21.68 -18.38
C MET A 284 -13.30 -20.52 -17.79
N SER A 285 -12.82 -19.28 -17.85
CA SER A 285 -13.42 -18.12 -17.16
C SER A 285 -14.73 -17.60 -17.76
N GLY A 286 -14.99 -17.83 -19.04
CA GLY A 286 -16.05 -17.16 -19.80
C GLY A 286 -17.50 -17.42 -19.34
N ILE A 287 -17.74 -18.34 -18.40
CA ILE A 287 -19.10 -18.70 -17.91
C ILE A 287 -19.29 -18.38 -16.41
N VAL A 288 -18.18 -18.18 -15.68
CA VAL A 288 -18.23 -17.99 -14.20
C VAL A 288 -18.49 -16.53 -13.81
N LEU A 289 -18.35 -15.56 -14.73
CA LEU A 289 -18.11 -14.16 -14.43
C LEU A 289 -19.31 -13.21 -14.49
N ASN A 290 -20.56 -13.63 -14.65
CA ASN A 290 -21.71 -12.71 -14.63
C ASN A 290 -22.72 -13.02 -13.52
N PRO A 291 -22.48 -12.56 -12.27
CA PRO A 291 -23.51 -12.68 -11.22
C PRO A 291 -24.55 -11.53 -11.20
N ASN A 292 -24.39 -10.48 -12.00
CA ASN A 292 -25.14 -9.21 -11.83
C ASN A 292 -25.89 -8.70 -13.05
N GLY A 293 -26.21 -9.52 -14.02
CA GLY A 293 -27.09 -9.11 -15.12
C GLY A 293 -28.54 -9.41 -14.75
N GLY A 294 -29.32 -8.40 -14.40
CA GLY A 294 -30.78 -8.53 -14.18
C GLY A 294 -31.59 -8.73 -15.45
N ASN A 295 -31.00 -9.24 -16.53
CA ASN A 295 -31.65 -9.51 -17.80
C ASN A 295 -32.27 -10.91 -17.81
N LEU A 296 -33.40 -11.07 -18.52
CA LEU A 296 -34.12 -12.34 -18.66
C LEU A 296 -33.20 -13.49 -19.11
N LEU A 297 -32.19 -13.21 -19.96
CA LEU A 297 -31.19 -14.18 -20.41
C LEU A 297 -30.29 -14.68 -19.26
N ASP A 298 -29.93 -13.82 -18.34
CA ASP A 298 -29.09 -14.22 -17.18
C ASP A 298 -29.87 -15.13 -16.24
N ILE A 299 -31.17 -14.86 -16.03
CA ILE A 299 -32.04 -15.72 -15.24
C ILE A 299 -32.16 -17.12 -15.89
N MET A 300 -32.37 -17.18 -17.21
CA MET A 300 -32.40 -18.46 -17.94
C MET A 300 -31.06 -19.20 -17.84
N LEU A 301 -29.94 -18.49 -17.96
CA LEU A 301 -28.62 -19.10 -17.80
C LEU A 301 -28.38 -19.62 -16.37
N ASP A 302 -28.93 -18.96 -15.35
CA ASP A 302 -28.84 -19.43 -13.96
C ASP A 302 -29.63 -20.74 -13.74
N TYR A 303 -30.78 -20.89 -14.37
CA TYR A 303 -31.49 -22.21 -14.36
C TYR A 303 -30.67 -23.29 -15.06
N VAL A 304 -30.04 -22.98 -16.22
CA VAL A 304 -29.18 -23.94 -16.91
C VAL A 304 -27.98 -24.32 -16.03
N ARG A 305 -27.33 -23.34 -15.39
CA ARG A 305 -26.23 -23.59 -14.43
C ARG A 305 -26.67 -24.47 -13.27
N MET A 306 -27.82 -24.18 -12.69
CA MET A 306 -28.38 -24.94 -11.59
C MET A 306 -28.69 -26.43 -11.96
N LEU A 307 -29.13 -26.66 -13.19
CA LEU A 307 -29.46 -28.01 -13.66
C LEU A 307 -28.22 -28.80 -14.14
N THR A 308 -27.26 -28.15 -14.76
CA THR A 308 -26.08 -28.79 -15.37
C THR A 308 -24.82 -28.69 -14.52
N HIS A 309 -24.82 -27.94 -13.41
CA HIS A 309 -23.68 -27.72 -12.53
C HIS A 309 -22.41 -27.24 -13.24
N ILE A 310 -22.54 -26.67 -14.44
CA ILE A 310 -21.40 -26.28 -15.30
C ILE A 310 -20.48 -25.25 -14.66
N ASP A 311 -21.05 -24.35 -13.84
CA ASP A 311 -20.30 -23.36 -13.07
C ASP A 311 -19.50 -24.01 -11.93
N LEU A 312 -20.06 -24.99 -11.23
CA LEU A 312 -19.38 -25.75 -10.17
C LEU A 312 -18.23 -26.62 -10.73
N ILE A 313 -18.47 -27.29 -11.87
CA ILE A 313 -17.43 -28.06 -12.57
C ILE A 313 -16.26 -27.15 -12.98
N LYS A 314 -16.59 -25.99 -13.53
CA LYS A 314 -15.56 -25.00 -13.93
C LYS A 314 -14.83 -24.44 -12.72
N PHE A 315 -15.54 -24.10 -11.65
CA PHE A 315 -14.93 -23.65 -10.40
C PHE A 315 -13.90 -24.65 -9.89
N ASN A 316 -14.27 -25.94 -9.76
CA ASN A 316 -13.35 -26.99 -9.28
C ASN A 316 -12.11 -27.15 -10.18
N ARG A 317 -12.27 -27.02 -11.52
CA ARG A 317 -11.14 -27.05 -12.47
C ARG A 317 -10.23 -25.83 -12.32
N MET A 318 -10.84 -24.64 -12.15
CA MET A 318 -10.10 -23.40 -11.96
C MET A 318 -9.32 -23.42 -10.65
N LEU A 319 -9.95 -23.84 -9.56
CA LEU A 319 -9.31 -24.04 -8.26
C LEU A 319 -8.12 -25.00 -8.36
N GLY A 320 -8.29 -26.14 -9.02
CA GLY A 320 -7.20 -27.10 -9.24
C GLY A 320 -6.04 -26.53 -10.07
N THR A 321 -6.31 -25.58 -10.97
CA THR A 321 -5.26 -24.89 -11.74
C THR A 321 -4.54 -23.84 -10.90
N ILE A 322 -5.26 -23.07 -10.07
CA ILE A 322 -4.69 -22.08 -9.14
C ILE A 322 -3.73 -22.78 -8.18
N ILE A 323 -4.17 -23.88 -7.54
CA ILE A 323 -3.33 -24.61 -6.59
C ILE A 323 -2.04 -25.14 -7.25
N LYS A 324 -2.14 -25.64 -8.50
CA LYS A 324 -0.97 -26.15 -9.22
C LYS A 324 0.00 -25.08 -9.69
N LYS A 325 -0.49 -23.85 -9.89
CA LYS A 325 0.29 -22.72 -10.45
C LYS A 325 0.37 -21.55 -9.47
N ASN A 326 0.43 -21.92 -8.19
CA ASN A 326 0.50 -20.98 -7.09
C ASN A 326 1.68 -20.02 -7.22
N ASP A 327 2.86 -20.54 -7.48
CA ASP A 327 4.09 -19.74 -7.52
C ASP A 327 4.09 -18.74 -8.69
N GLU A 328 3.55 -19.15 -9.85
CA GLU A 328 3.38 -18.25 -10.98
C GLU A 328 2.37 -17.12 -10.67
N ILE A 329 1.30 -17.43 -9.94
CA ILE A 329 0.30 -16.43 -9.58
C ILE A 329 0.86 -15.44 -8.55
N LEU A 330 1.61 -15.92 -7.55
CA LEU A 330 2.30 -15.06 -6.58
C LEU A 330 3.35 -14.20 -7.27
N LYS A 331 4.15 -14.78 -8.18
CA LYS A 331 5.15 -14.00 -8.93
C LYS A 331 4.51 -12.93 -9.82
N LEU A 332 3.32 -13.22 -10.37
CA LEU A 332 2.56 -12.22 -11.14
C LEU A 332 2.05 -11.09 -10.24
N HIS A 333 1.56 -11.44 -9.02
CA HIS A 333 1.16 -10.48 -8.00
C HIS A 333 2.31 -9.54 -7.62
N GLU A 334 3.47 -10.10 -7.28
CA GLU A 334 4.69 -9.34 -6.96
C GLU A 334 5.11 -8.40 -8.08
N THR A 335 5.16 -8.92 -9.32
CA THR A 335 5.64 -8.13 -10.46
C THR A 335 4.69 -6.98 -10.82
N ILE A 336 3.38 -7.22 -10.78
CA ILE A 336 2.38 -6.17 -11.03
C ILE A 336 2.37 -5.16 -9.88
N GLY A 337 2.39 -5.64 -8.62
CA GLY A 337 2.46 -4.80 -7.44
C GLY A 337 3.71 -3.92 -7.42
N PHE A 338 4.86 -4.47 -7.80
CA PHE A 338 6.11 -3.71 -7.93
C PHE A 338 5.99 -2.53 -8.90
N LEU A 339 5.39 -2.72 -10.08
CA LEU A 339 5.18 -1.62 -11.03
C LEU A 339 4.27 -0.52 -10.45
N ASP A 340 3.24 -0.91 -9.69
CA ASP A 340 2.33 0.03 -9.05
C ASP A 340 3.04 0.84 -7.95
N VAL A 341 3.90 0.19 -7.16
CA VAL A 341 4.73 0.84 -6.13
C VAL A 341 5.72 1.84 -6.76
N MET A 342 6.39 1.49 -7.85
CA MET A 342 7.32 2.40 -8.51
C MET A 342 6.62 3.67 -9.03
N ILE A 343 5.38 3.53 -9.52
CA ILE A 343 4.57 4.67 -9.94
C ILE A 343 4.08 5.49 -8.73
N ALA A 344 3.73 4.85 -7.63
CA ALA A 344 3.35 5.53 -6.39
C ALA A 344 4.53 6.34 -5.82
N ALA A 345 5.74 5.76 -5.81
CA ALA A 345 6.97 6.45 -5.44
C ALA A 345 7.29 7.65 -6.35
N ALA A 346 7.04 7.52 -7.66
CA ALA A 346 7.18 8.63 -8.60
C ALA A 346 6.18 9.77 -8.31
N SER A 347 4.94 9.41 -7.92
CA SER A 347 3.94 10.40 -7.49
C SER A 347 4.34 11.10 -6.18
N TYR A 348 4.96 10.36 -5.26
CA TYR A 348 5.50 10.93 -4.02
C TYR A 348 6.62 11.93 -4.30
N ARG A 349 7.59 11.59 -5.18
CA ARG A 349 8.64 12.55 -5.60
C ARG A 349 8.04 13.84 -6.17
N GLU A 350 7.00 13.72 -6.98
CA GLU A 350 6.32 14.89 -7.56
C GLU A 350 5.66 15.74 -6.48
N MET A 351 5.07 15.13 -5.46
CA MET A 351 4.50 15.83 -4.31
C MET A 351 5.57 16.57 -3.51
N CYS A 352 6.77 16.00 -3.38
CA CYS A 352 7.88 16.60 -2.63
C CYS A 352 8.70 17.65 -3.41
N ASN A 353 8.35 17.97 -4.66
CA ASN A 353 9.14 18.91 -5.49
C ASN A 353 9.31 20.30 -4.86
N GLU A 354 8.33 20.80 -4.13
CA GLU A 354 8.40 22.11 -3.47
C GLU A 354 9.32 22.08 -2.24
N SER A 355 9.26 21.00 -1.44
CA SER A 355 10.08 20.85 -0.23
C SER A 355 11.50 20.31 -0.51
N GLY A 356 11.71 19.73 -1.69
CA GLY A 356 12.96 19.13 -2.14
C GLY A 356 13.09 17.66 -1.76
N TRP A 357 13.71 16.90 -2.65
CA TRP A 357 14.08 15.49 -2.44
C TRP A 357 15.34 15.16 -3.24
N CYS A 358 16.04 14.10 -2.87
CA CYS A 358 17.19 13.61 -3.62
C CYS A 358 17.19 12.09 -3.78
N VAL A 359 17.98 11.61 -4.75
CA VAL A 359 18.33 10.20 -4.89
C VAL A 359 19.48 9.89 -3.92
N PRO A 360 19.39 8.80 -3.12
CA PRO A 360 20.46 8.46 -2.20
C PRO A 360 21.74 8.06 -2.95
N GLN A 361 22.87 8.52 -2.48
CA GLN A 361 24.18 8.02 -2.87
C GLN A 361 24.61 6.97 -1.86
N ILE A 362 24.63 5.71 -2.27
CA ILE A 362 25.05 4.61 -1.42
C ILE A 362 26.57 4.51 -1.38
N THR A 363 27.13 4.21 -0.21
CA THR A 363 28.58 4.06 0.02
C THR A 363 28.85 2.84 0.88
N ASP A 364 30.03 2.23 0.69
CA ASP A 364 30.53 1.14 1.53
C ASP A 364 31.02 1.62 2.90
N ASP A 365 31.37 2.91 3.03
CA ASP A 365 31.75 3.50 4.30
C ASP A 365 30.53 3.59 5.23
N VAL A 366 30.65 3.06 6.44
CA VAL A 366 29.61 3.17 7.49
C VAL A 366 29.57 4.62 7.97
N SER A 367 28.77 5.42 7.31
CA SER A 367 28.62 6.87 7.55
C SER A 367 27.25 7.35 7.13
N VAL A 368 26.83 8.48 7.67
CA VAL A 368 25.65 9.24 7.27
C VAL A 368 26.10 10.68 7.02
N ASP A 369 25.88 11.17 5.81
CA ASP A 369 26.13 12.53 5.40
C ASP A 369 24.90 13.05 4.67
N VAL A 370 24.16 13.96 5.30
CA VAL A 370 22.89 14.45 4.80
C VAL A 370 22.78 15.96 4.99
N SER A 371 22.33 16.64 3.94
CA SER A 371 22.05 18.07 3.97
C SER A 371 20.56 18.31 3.84
N ASP A 372 20.05 19.24 4.63
CA ASP A 372 18.67 19.73 4.58
C ASP A 372 17.62 18.62 4.73
N ILE A 373 17.87 17.67 5.63
CA ILE A 373 16.92 16.61 5.92
C ILE A 373 15.70 17.15 6.66
N TYR A 374 14.52 16.61 6.33
CA TYR A 374 13.28 16.94 7.00
C TYR A 374 12.34 15.73 7.15
N HIS A 375 11.39 15.85 8.07
CA HIS A 375 10.39 14.82 8.31
C HIS A 375 9.27 14.93 7.26
N PRO A 376 8.95 13.86 6.50
CA PRO A 376 8.03 13.90 5.36
C PRO A 376 6.57 14.28 5.69
N MET A 377 6.18 14.19 6.96
CA MET A 377 4.82 14.55 7.41
C MET A 377 4.66 16.04 7.77
N LEU A 378 5.70 16.85 7.66
CA LEU A 378 5.64 18.27 8.00
C LEU A 378 5.37 19.12 6.77
N ASP A 379 4.34 19.96 6.81
CA ASP A 379 3.98 20.87 5.72
C ASP A 379 5.02 22.01 5.51
N ASN A 380 5.60 22.53 6.61
CA ASN A 380 6.60 23.57 6.58
C ASN A 380 7.81 23.14 7.41
N PRO A 381 8.66 22.24 6.91
CA PRO A 381 9.75 21.67 7.68
C PRO A 381 10.88 22.67 7.87
N VAL A 382 11.54 22.60 9.04
CA VAL A 382 12.87 23.19 9.23
C VAL A 382 13.91 22.16 8.80
N TYR A 383 14.83 22.60 7.95
CA TYR A 383 15.85 21.76 7.36
C TYR A 383 17.08 21.67 8.27
N ASN A 384 17.58 20.46 8.48
CA ASN A 384 18.75 20.21 9.28
C ASN A 384 19.79 19.39 8.51
N SER A 385 21.06 19.59 8.79
CA SER A 385 22.16 18.89 8.11
C SER A 385 23.05 18.20 9.14
N ILE A 386 23.54 17.00 8.80
CA ILE A 386 24.41 16.24 9.68
C ILE A 386 25.36 15.33 8.90
N SER A 387 26.60 15.25 9.39
CA SER A 387 27.62 14.35 8.85
C SER A 387 28.28 13.60 10.00
N THR A 388 28.27 12.26 9.95
CA THR A 388 28.86 11.43 11.00
C THR A 388 29.36 10.08 10.51
N LYS A 389 30.39 9.56 11.21
CA LYS A 389 30.86 8.16 11.10
C LYS A 389 30.70 7.40 12.41
N GLY A 390 30.02 7.96 13.40
CA GLY A 390 29.84 7.36 14.73
C GLY A 390 28.56 7.84 15.40
N GLY A 391 28.51 7.68 16.71
CA GLY A 391 27.36 8.07 17.51
C GLY A 391 27.17 9.58 17.63
N ILE A 392 25.92 10.00 17.74
CA ILE A 392 25.49 11.38 17.95
C ILE A 392 24.59 11.47 19.16
N LEU A 393 24.87 12.43 20.05
CA LEU A 393 23.99 12.80 21.15
C LEU A 393 23.31 14.12 20.84
N VAL A 394 21.97 14.11 20.94
CA VAL A 394 21.14 15.30 20.72
C VAL A 394 20.53 15.72 22.06
N THR A 395 20.94 16.90 22.55
CA THR A 395 20.40 17.48 23.79
C THR A 395 19.40 18.60 23.51
N GLY A 396 18.60 18.98 24.50
CA GLY A 396 17.61 20.07 24.38
C GLY A 396 16.36 19.79 25.22
N SER A 397 15.49 20.78 25.35
CA SER A 397 14.24 20.67 26.10
C SER A 397 13.20 19.80 25.38
N ASN A 398 12.12 19.44 26.10
CA ASN A 398 10.95 18.80 25.46
C ASN A 398 10.31 19.77 24.47
N ALA A 399 9.74 19.25 23.40
CA ALA A 399 9.16 19.99 22.28
C ALA A 399 10.17 20.77 21.41
N SER A 400 11.50 20.68 21.65
CA SER A 400 12.52 21.37 20.85
C SER A 400 12.76 20.78 19.45
N GLY A 401 12.20 19.60 19.14
CA GLY A 401 12.33 18.92 17.85
C GLY A 401 13.25 17.71 17.81
N LYS A 402 13.85 17.27 18.96
CA LYS A 402 14.77 16.12 19.03
C LYS A 402 14.16 14.84 18.44
N SER A 403 13.01 14.41 18.94
CA SER A 403 12.33 13.19 18.49
C SER A 403 11.95 13.26 17.01
N THR A 404 11.49 14.42 16.54
CA THR A 404 11.15 14.66 15.13
C THR A 404 12.37 14.54 14.23
N PHE A 405 13.52 15.06 14.66
CA PHE A 405 14.78 14.94 13.93
C PHE A 405 15.27 13.49 13.86
N LEU A 406 15.23 12.75 14.97
CA LEU A 406 15.59 11.32 14.99
C LEU A 406 14.68 10.51 14.07
N LYS A 407 13.36 10.76 14.11
CA LYS A 407 12.40 10.13 13.20
C LYS A 407 12.71 10.49 11.73
N ALA A 408 13.03 11.76 11.44
CA ALA A 408 13.39 12.19 10.09
C ALA A 408 14.61 11.41 9.56
N VAL A 409 15.66 11.23 10.36
CA VAL A 409 16.86 10.45 9.98
C VAL A 409 16.48 8.99 9.70
N ALA A 410 15.77 8.33 10.61
CA ALA A 410 15.41 6.93 10.49
C ALA A 410 14.45 6.66 9.30
N ILE A 411 13.40 7.47 9.14
CA ILE A 411 12.44 7.34 8.03
C ILE A 411 13.15 7.52 6.69
N ASN A 412 13.97 8.55 6.55
CA ASN A 412 14.68 8.81 5.31
C ASN A 412 15.72 7.74 4.98
N ALA A 413 16.34 7.10 5.96
CA ALA A 413 17.20 5.94 5.73
C ALA A 413 16.39 4.73 5.19
N ILE A 414 15.18 4.49 5.70
CA ILE A 414 14.27 3.46 5.18
C ILE A 414 13.84 3.81 3.76
N LEU A 415 13.40 5.05 3.50
CA LEU A 415 12.94 5.47 2.17
C LEU A 415 14.07 5.41 1.13
N ALA A 416 15.30 5.76 1.52
CA ALA A 416 16.49 5.62 0.67
C ALA A 416 16.67 4.20 0.13
N GLN A 417 16.50 3.20 0.98
CA GLN A 417 16.73 1.79 0.66
C GLN A 417 15.47 1.10 0.10
N THR A 418 14.29 1.70 0.18
CA THR A 418 13.04 1.08 -0.28
C THR A 418 12.53 1.67 -1.58
N ILE A 419 12.43 2.99 -1.68
CA ILE A 419 11.93 3.71 -2.85
C ILE A 419 12.98 4.65 -3.47
N ALA A 420 14.25 4.49 -3.10
CA ALA A 420 15.37 5.30 -3.62
C ALA A 420 15.13 6.81 -3.55
N THR A 421 14.41 7.28 -2.53
CA THR A 421 14.01 8.69 -2.39
C THR A 421 14.26 9.16 -0.97
N VAL A 422 14.88 10.33 -0.81
CA VAL A 422 15.18 10.92 0.49
C VAL A 422 14.64 12.34 0.52
N ASN A 423 14.00 12.71 1.61
CA ASN A 423 13.52 14.06 1.87
C ASN A 423 14.68 14.93 2.40
N ALA A 424 15.56 15.32 1.50
CA ALA A 424 16.78 16.07 1.75
C ALA A 424 17.30 16.69 0.45
N SER A 425 18.21 17.66 0.53
CA SER A 425 18.90 18.20 -0.65
C SER A 425 20.04 17.30 -1.12
N SER A 426 20.71 16.59 -0.20
CA SER A 426 21.67 15.55 -0.51
C SER A 426 21.69 14.48 0.57
N TYR A 427 21.97 13.22 0.17
CA TYR A 427 22.08 12.09 1.07
C TYR A 427 23.14 11.13 0.59
N LYS A 428 24.14 10.87 1.43
CA LYS A 428 25.19 9.89 1.19
C LYS A 428 25.37 9.03 2.44
N ALA A 429 25.11 7.73 2.34
CA ALA A 429 25.18 6.85 3.49
C ALA A 429 25.40 5.39 3.07
N ALA A 430 25.78 4.55 4.01
CA ALA A 430 25.74 3.10 3.84
C ALA A 430 24.29 2.57 3.83
N CYS A 431 24.10 1.34 3.41
CA CYS A 431 22.85 0.63 3.66
C CYS A 431 22.80 0.16 5.10
N PHE A 432 21.74 0.48 5.81
CA PHE A 432 21.56 0.19 7.22
C PHE A 432 20.37 -0.71 7.50
N ARG A 433 20.50 -1.57 8.50
CA ARG A 433 19.37 -2.06 9.26
C ARG A 433 18.94 -0.95 10.22
N VAL A 434 17.78 -0.34 9.98
CA VAL A 434 17.26 0.75 10.82
C VAL A 434 16.53 0.16 12.01
N MET A 435 16.88 0.60 13.23
CA MET A 435 16.28 0.15 14.48
C MET A 435 16.01 1.34 15.40
N THR A 436 14.93 1.30 16.16
CA THR A 436 14.59 2.37 17.08
C THR A 436 14.30 1.86 18.49
N SER A 437 14.43 2.75 19.46
CA SER A 437 13.89 2.62 20.80
C SER A 437 13.41 4.01 21.21
N MET A 438 12.13 4.29 20.93
CA MET A 438 11.52 5.60 21.18
C MET A 438 10.36 5.47 22.17
N ALA A 439 9.31 6.24 22.01
CA ALA A 439 8.16 6.25 22.91
C ALA A 439 7.43 4.89 22.92
N LEU A 440 7.75 4.06 23.85
CA LEU A 440 7.02 2.81 24.09
C LEU A 440 5.60 3.19 24.59
N LYS A 441 4.59 2.88 23.78
CA LYS A 441 3.19 2.93 24.22
C LYS A 441 3.02 1.88 25.33
N ASP A 442 2.40 2.27 26.44
CA ASP A 442 2.08 1.36 27.54
C ASP A 442 1.39 0.10 26.98
N ASN A 443 2.07 -1.01 27.05
CA ASN A 443 1.52 -2.30 26.65
C ASN A 443 0.80 -2.93 27.87
N LEU A 444 -0.33 -2.34 28.25
CA LEU A 444 -1.18 -2.78 29.36
C LEU A 444 -1.61 -4.25 29.24
N VAL A 445 -1.53 -4.80 28.03
CA VAL A 445 -1.95 -6.18 27.74
C VAL A 445 -0.99 -7.24 28.30
N ASN A 446 0.31 -6.92 28.41
CA ASN A 446 1.33 -7.92 28.81
C ASN A 446 1.81 -7.77 30.27
N ASN A 447 1.24 -6.89 31.08
CA ASN A 447 1.64 -6.63 32.49
C ASN A 447 3.17 -6.41 32.66
N GLN A 448 3.89 -5.99 31.62
CA GLN A 448 5.32 -5.71 31.72
C GLN A 448 5.54 -4.25 32.11
N SER A 449 6.44 -4.03 33.06
CA SER A 449 6.88 -2.68 33.41
C SER A 449 7.49 -2.00 32.18
N TYR A 450 7.10 -0.76 31.91
CA TYR A 450 7.68 0.13 30.92
C TYR A 450 9.21 0.03 30.82
N PHE A 451 9.89 0.01 31.98
CA PHE A 451 11.33 -0.10 32.09
C PHE A 451 11.90 -1.41 31.52
N ILE A 452 11.21 -2.55 31.75
CA ILE A 452 11.66 -3.85 31.19
C ILE A 452 11.55 -3.86 29.67
N VAL A 453 10.48 -3.29 29.11
CA VAL A 453 10.28 -3.23 27.65
C VAL A 453 11.37 -2.38 27.01
N GLU A 454 11.74 -1.27 27.63
CA GLU A 454 12.84 -0.41 27.16
C GLU A 454 14.19 -1.15 27.19
N ILE A 455 14.54 -1.84 28.27
CA ILE A 455 15.74 -2.67 28.35
C ILE A 455 15.76 -3.75 27.27
N MET A 456 14.62 -4.41 27.02
CA MET A 456 14.52 -5.42 25.96
C MET A 456 14.71 -4.81 24.58
N SER A 457 14.19 -3.62 24.32
CA SER A 457 14.38 -2.88 23.08
C SER A 457 15.85 -2.53 22.83
N LEU A 458 16.56 -2.02 23.85
CA LEU A 458 18.00 -1.74 23.75
C LEU A 458 18.82 -3.01 23.54
N ARG A 459 18.49 -4.11 24.25
CA ARG A 459 19.12 -5.42 24.04
C ARG A 459 18.94 -5.92 22.61
N ARG A 460 17.77 -5.74 22.01
CA ARG A 460 17.47 -6.08 20.61
C ARG A 460 18.42 -5.39 19.65
N ILE A 461 18.67 -4.08 19.84
CA ILE A 461 19.62 -3.29 19.04
C ILE A 461 21.03 -3.82 19.20
N LEU A 462 21.47 -4.07 20.44
CA LEU A 462 22.80 -4.62 20.72
C LEU A 462 23.02 -6.02 20.09
N CYS A 463 21.99 -6.87 20.07
CA CYS A 463 22.07 -8.20 19.44
C CYS A 463 22.15 -8.14 17.90
N ALA A 464 21.71 -7.06 17.28
CA ALA A 464 21.79 -6.84 15.84
C ALA A 464 23.16 -6.29 15.40
N ALA A 465 23.89 -5.65 16.31
CA ALA A 465 25.21 -5.07 16.05
C ALA A 465 26.21 -6.12 15.56
N GLY A 466 27.14 -5.71 14.69
CA GLY A 466 28.24 -6.55 14.19
C GLY A 466 27.89 -7.52 13.05
N LYS A 467 26.61 -7.67 12.66
CA LYS A 467 26.20 -8.52 11.53
C LYS A 467 26.05 -7.73 10.23
N THR A 468 25.30 -6.66 10.27
CA THR A 468 25.07 -5.69 9.18
C THR A 468 25.24 -4.30 9.75
N PRO A 469 25.60 -3.27 8.95
CA PRO A 469 25.59 -1.90 9.45
C PRO A 469 24.23 -1.54 10.06
N VAL A 470 24.23 -1.05 11.29
CA VAL A 470 23.01 -0.66 12.01
C VAL A 470 22.98 0.85 12.17
N LEU A 471 21.85 1.46 11.84
CA LEU A 471 21.49 2.82 12.21
C LEU A 471 20.44 2.72 13.31
N CYS A 472 20.74 3.21 14.51
CA CYS A 472 19.73 3.21 15.57
C CYS A 472 19.38 4.64 16.02
N CYS A 473 18.09 4.85 16.32
CA CYS A 473 17.58 6.08 16.90
C CYS A 473 16.94 5.78 18.25
N ILE A 474 17.46 6.41 19.31
CA ILE A 474 17.02 6.20 20.69
C ILE A 474 16.55 7.52 21.27
N ASP A 475 15.30 7.59 21.71
CA ASP A 475 14.75 8.78 22.33
C ASP A 475 14.62 8.59 23.85
N GLU A 476 15.55 9.21 24.58
CA GLU A 476 15.74 9.09 26.04
C GLU A 476 16.02 7.65 26.53
N VAL A 477 17.27 7.42 26.89
CA VAL A 477 17.74 6.09 27.32
C VAL A 477 17.37 5.84 28.78
N LEU A 478 16.62 4.76 29.06
CA LEU A 478 16.27 4.27 30.41
C LEU A 478 15.52 5.25 31.31
N ARG A 479 14.39 5.80 30.82
CA ARG A 479 13.55 6.78 31.56
C ARG A 479 13.02 6.27 32.91
N GLY A 480 12.85 4.99 33.08
CA GLY A 480 12.10 4.37 34.17
C GLY A 480 12.88 4.13 35.47
N THR A 481 14.11 4.66 35.65
CA THR A 481 14.93 4.43 36.84
C THR A 481 15.50 5.71 37.46
N ASN A 482 16.19 5.59 38.59
CA ASN A 482 16.82 6.74 39.25
C ASN A 482 17.95 7.33 38.38
N THR A 483 18.22 8.63 38.55
CA THR A 483 19.13 9.40 37.69
C THR A 483 20.55 8.83 37.66
N ILE A 484 21.09 8.35 38.78
CA ILE A 484 22.47 7.86 38.84
C ILE A 484 22.61 6.55 38.08
N GLU A 485 21.71 5.58 38.32
CA GLU A 485 21.70 4.30 37.62
C GLU A 485 21.40 4.49 36.12
N ARG A 486 20.48 5.39 35.79
CA ARG A 486 20.16 5.75 34.38
C ARG A 486 21.41 6.22 33.65
N ILE A 487 22.10 7.25 34.16
CA ILE A 487 23.27 7.81 33.52
C ILE A 487 24.38 6.74 33.39
N ALA A 488 24.64 5.97 34.45
CA ALA A 488 25.66 4.94 34.43
C ALA A 488 25.36 3.82 33.41
N ALA A 489 24.14 3.29 33.41
CA ALA A 489 23.75 2.23 32.48
C ALA A 489 23.66 2.75 31.03
N SER A 490 23.10 3.93 30.81
CA SER A 490 23.00 4.53 29.49
C SER A 490 24.36 4.82 28.86
N SER A 491 25.33 5.30 29.67
CA SER A 491 26.69 5.57 29.18
C SER A 491 27.38 4.29 28.69
N GLU A 492 27.26 3.17 29.42
CA GLU A 492 27.87 1.92 28.99
C GLU A 492 27.17 1.27 27.81
N ILE A 493 25.82 1.35 27.71
CA ILE A 493 25.06 0.84 26.58
C ILE A 493 25.44 1.62 25.31
N LEU A 494 25.40 2.95 25.35
CA LEU A 494 25.75 3.81 24.22
C LEU A 494 27.20 3.63 23.79
N LYS A 495 28.14 3.55 24.75
CA LYS A 495 29.54 3.24 24.47
C LYS A 495 29.66 1.89 23.74
N LYS A 496 28.99 0.85 24.24
CA LYS A 496 29.04 -0.48 23.61
C LYS A 496 28.48 -0.45 22.18
N LEU A 497 27.40 0.28 21.89
CA LEU A 497 26.89 0.47 20.53
C LEU A 497 27.93 1.11 19.61
N ASN A 498 28.61 2.15 20.08
CA ASN A 498 29.67 2.79 19.32
C ASN A 498 30.88 1.86 19.08
N ASP A 499 31.29 1.08 20.07
CA ASP A 499 32.41 0.12 19.97
C ASP A 499 32.09 -1.00 18.95
N GLU A 500 30.81 -1.36 18.75
CA GLU A 500 30.35 -2.32 17.75
C GLU A 500 30.11 -1.66 16.34
N GLY A 501 30.45 -0.39 16.17
CA GLY A 501 30.34 0.32 14.90
C GLY A 501 28.90 0.68 14.50
N VAL A 502 27.98 0.78 15.45
CA VAL A 502 26.60 1.21 15.23
C VAL A 502 26.56 2.74 15.09
N ILE A 503 25.92 3.26 14.04
CA ILE A 503 25.59 4.68 13.95
C ILE A 503 24.38 4.93 14.84
N CYS A 504 24.60 5.51 16.01
CA CYS A 504 23.55 5.74 16.99
C CYS A 504 23.22 7.23 17.15
N PHE A 505 21.98 7.59 16.88
CA PHE A 505 21.42 8.90 17.20
C PHE A 505 20.62 8.78 18.49
N ALA A 506 21.13 9.36 19.58
CA ALA A 506 20.47 9.29 20.87
C ALA A 506 20.07 10.69 21.35
N ALA A 507 18.78 10.89 21.62
CA ALA A 507 18.29 12.10 22.28
C ALA A 507 18.33 11.89 23.81
N THR A 508 18.69 12.93 24.54
CA THR A 508 18.73 12.87 26.00
C THR A 508 18.56 14.27 26.62
N HIS A 509 18.03 14.29 27.84
CA HIS A 509 18.03 15.47 28.71
C HIS A 509 19.19 15.49 29.69
N ASP A 510 19.91 14.38 29.83
CA ASP A 510 21.04 14.24 30.77
C ASP A 510 22.31 14.83 30.15
N ILE A 511 22.65 16.05 30.53
CA ILE A 511 23.88 16.74 30.05
C ILE A 511 25.14 15.97 30.49
N GLU A 512 25.06 15.23 31.59
CA GLU A 512 26.12 14.35 32.09
C GLU A 512 26.52 13.29 31.07
N LEU A 513 25.58 12.69 30.36
CA LEU A 513 25.85 11.73 29.28
C LEU A 513 26.71 12.36 28.18
N ALA A 514 26.37 13.59 27.77
CA ALA A 514 27.12 14.31 26.76
C ALA A 514 28.58 14.56 27.17
N ARG A 515 28.85 14.75 28.48
CA ARG A 515 30.20 14.91 29.02
C ARG A 515 30.94 13.59 29.10
N ILE A 516 30.27 12.53 29.59
CA ILE A 516 30.88 11.18 29.76
C ILE A 516 31.25 10.61 28.39
N LEU A 517 30.37 10.73 27.40
CA LEU A 517 30.50 10.14 26.08
C LEU A 517 31.18 11.06 25.05
N GLY A 518 31.67 12.24 25.43
CA GLY A 518 32.20 13.26 24.50
C GLY A 518 33.39 12.85 23.64
N ARG A 519 34.05 11.66 23.95
CA ARG A 519 35.07 11.07 23.10
C ARG A 519 34.54 10.06 22.08
N HIS A 520 33.31 9.59 22.26
CA HIS A 520 32.68 8.53 21.46
C HIS A 520 31.52 9.06 20.63
N TYR A 521 30.85 10.11 21.10
CA TYR A 521 29.67 10.71 20.49
C TYR A 521 29.91 12.18 20.16
N ALA A 522 29.56 12.61 18.98
CA ALA A 522 29.46 14.01 18.65
C ALA A 522 28.19 14.60 19.31
N ASN A 523 28.34 15.79 19.91
CA ASN A 523 27.25 16.43 20.62
C ASN A 523 26.59 17.49 19.75
N TYR A 524 25.26 17.44 19.69
CA TYR A 524 24.42 18.44 19.07
C TYR A 524 23.28 18.84 20.00
N HIS A 525 22.65 19.98 19.74
CA HIS A 525 21.51 20.39 20.54
C HIS A 525 20.49 21.20 19.76
N PHE A 526 19.26 21.14 20.24
CA PHE A 526 18.20 22.08 19.92
C PHE A 526 18.04 23.07 21.06
N GLN A 527 17.71 24.31 20.73
CA GLN A 527 17.52 25.36 21.71
C GLN A 527 16.17 26.05 21.52
N GLU A 528 15.68 26.62 22.63
CA GLU A 528 14.56 27.54 22.61
C GLU A 528 15.07 28.98 22.80
N LYS A 529 14.38 29.93 22.17
CA LYS A 529 14.54 31.37 22.35
C LYS A 529 13.34 31.93 23.09
N ILE A 530 13.57 32.88 23.95
CA ILE A 530 12.51 33.63 24.63
C ILE A 530 12.49 35.01 24.01
N GLU A 531 11.43 35.34 23.27
CA GLU A 531 11.19 36.63 22.66
C GLU A 531 9.81 37.12 23.06
N ASP A 532 9.68 38.35 23.54
CA ASP A 532 8.43 38.98 23.96
C ASP A 532 7.59 38.09 24.90
N ASP A 533 8.21 37.53 25.92
CA ASP A 533 7.59 36.62 26.91
C ASP A 533 6.96 35.35 26.28
N LYS A 534 7.39 34.99 25.06
CA LYS A 534 6.98 33.74 24.39
C LYS A 534 8.19 32.85 24.15
N ILE A 535 7.96 31.55 24.23
CA ILE A 535 8.96 30.57 23.86
C ILE A 535 8.81 30.28 22.38
N ILE A 536 9.89 30.47 21.67
CA ILE A 536 9.99 30.17 20.24
C ILE A 536 11.00 29.05 20.06
N PHE A 537 10.60 27.98 19.40
CA PHE A 537 11.48 26.91 18.99
C PHE A 537 11.84 27.13 17.52
N ASP A 538 13.13 27.27 17.25
CA ASP A 538 13.62 27.44 15.86
C ASP A 538 13.81 26.10 15.13
N TYR A 539 13.78 24.99 15.88
CA TYR A 539 13.95 23.62 15.37
C TYR A 539 15.24 23.41 14.55
N ILE A 540 16.27 24.22 14.81
CA ILE A 540 17.57 24.14 14.16
C ILE A 540 18.52 23.33 15.04
N LEU A 541 19.27 22.41 14.42
CA LEU A 541 20.28 21.59 15.06
C LEU A 541 21.59 22.37 15.14
N TYR A 542 22.10 22.58 16.35
CA TYR A 542 23.35 23.28 16.62
C TYR A 542 24.43 22.33 17.13
N ASP A 543 25.69 22.65 16.82
CA ASP A 543 26.84 21.92 17.35
C ASP A 543 27.00 22.14 18.87
N GLY A 544 27.45 21.09 19.56
CA GLY A 544 27.73 21.13 21.01
C GLY A 544 26.52 20.77 21.88
N CYS A 545 26.66 20.99 23.20
CA CYS A 545 25.64 20.66 24.18
C CYS A 545 24.76 21.86 24.50
N SER A 546 23.47 21.61 24.74
CA SER A 546 22.57 22.66 25.26
C SER A 546 23.03 23.13 26.64
N VAL A 547 23.14 24.44 26.81
CA VAL A 547 23.46 25.11 28.09
C VAL A 547 22.22 25.76 28.70
N THR A 548 21.07 25.73 28.01
CA THR A 548 19.86 26.46 28.40
C THR A 548 19.09 25.71 29.50
N LYS A 549 18.84 26.42 30.61
CA LYS A 549 18.02 25.96 31.73
C LYS A 549 16.78 26.85 31.81
N ASN A 550 15.76 26.52 31.02
CA ASN A 550 14.59 27.41 30.88
C ASN A 550 13.33 26.92 31.63
N ALA A 551 13.38 25.73 32.25
CA ALA A 551 12.18 25.17 32.92
C ALA A 551 11.60 26.10 33.99
N ILE A 552 12.45 26.70 34.83
CA ILE A 552 12.00 27.64 35.88
C ILE A 552 11.53 28.98 35.27
N LYS A 553 12.15 29.46 34.21
CA LYS A 553 11.69 30.65 33.48
C LYS A 553 10.30 30.42 32.85
N LEU A 554 10.07 29.19 32.38
CA LEU A 554 8.76 28.76 31.87
C LEU A 554 7.64 28.88 32.89
N LEU A 555 7.91 28.52 34.15
CA LEU A 555 6.91 28.71 35.23
C LEU A 555 6.50 30.19 35.34
N GLY A 556 7.48 31.10 35.26
CA GLY A 556 7.20 32.54 35.27
C GLY A 556 6.37 33.02 34.08
N LEU A 557 6.65 32.49 32.85
CA LEU A 557 5.91 32.84 31.65
C LEU A 557 4.48 32.28 31.63
N LEU A 558 4.26 31.15 32.34
CA LEU A 558 2.94 30.52 32.49
C LEU A 558 2.15 31.08 33.69
N GLU A 559 2.58 32.25 34.18
CA GLU A 559 1.88 32.99 35.26
C GLU A 559 1.79 32.24 36.62
N TYR A 560 2.77 31.35 36.91
CA TYR A 560 2.87 30.76 38.25
C TYR A 560 3.20 31.86 39.25
N GLU A 561 2.76 31.67 40.49
CA GLU A 561 3.03 32.64 41.58
C GLU A 561 4.53 32.95 41.66
N LYS A 562 4.86 34.24 41.71
CA LYS A 562 6.24 34.71 41.71
C LYS A 562 7.08 34.08 42.82
N GLU A 563 6.43 33.83 43.97
CA GLU A 563 7.08 33.16 45.10
C GLU A 563 7.54 31.75 44.79
N VAL A 564 6.73 30.96 44.05
CA VAL A 564 7.08 29.61 43.58
C VAL A 564 8.28 29.65 42.63
N VAL A 565 8.28 30.57 41.69
CA VAL A 565 9.35 30.74 40.70
C VAL A 565 10.66 31.14 41.37
N ASP A 566 10.61 32.10 42.31
CA ASP A 566 11.81 32.58 43.02
C ASP A 566 12.38 31.51 43.98
N LEU A 567 11.50 30.74 44.62
CA LEU A 567 11.93 29.60 45.45
C LEU A 567 12.56 28.50 44.61
N ALA A 568 11.94 28.10 43.49
CA ALA A 568 12.49 27.09 42.59
C ALA A 568 13.87 27.50 42.06
N LYS A 569 14.04 28.78 41.72
CA LYS A 569 15.34 29.31 41.28
C LYS A 569 16.40 29.22 42.37
N ARG A 570 16.07 29.62 43.60
CA ARG A 570 16.98 29.53 44.76
C ARG A 570 17.38 28.10 45.07
N LEU A 571 16.44 27.14 44.99
CA LEU A 571 16.72 25.72 45.19
C LEU A 571 17.70 25.19 44.12
N ALA A 572 17.46 25.51 42.86
CA ALA A 572 18.34 25.11 41.77
C ALA A 572 19.74 25.72 41.91
N ASP A 573 19.85 27.03 42.18
CA ASP A 573 21.11 27.74 42.38
C ASP A 573 21.90 27.19 43.57
N THR A 574 21.20 26.75 44.65
CA THR A 574 21.83 26.17 45.84
C THR A 574 22.39 24.78 45.52
N PHE A 575 21.60 23.96 44.86
CA PHE A 575 22.04 22.61 44.44
C PHE A 575 23.25 22.68 43.48
N GLU A 576 23.27 23.61 42.54
CA GLU A 576 24.41 23.79 41.64
C GLU A 576 25.71 24.16 42.35
N LYS A 577 25.61 24.93 43.42
CA LYS A 577 26.78 25.34 44.23
C LYS A 577 27.26 24.29 45.21
N THR A 578 26.36 23.52 45.79
CA THR A 578 26.65 22.64 46.93
C THR A 578 26.57 21.16 46.61
N GLY A 579 25.89 20.78 45.54
CA GLY A 579 25.56 19.39 45.19
C GLY A 579 24.50 18.76 46.13
N ILE A 580 23.87 19.54 47.00
CA ILE A 580 22.93 19.04 48.00
C ILE A 580 21.63 19.85 47.91
N TRP A 581 20.48 19.16 47.84
CA TRP A 581 19.19 19.79 47.90
C TRP A 581 18.92 20.32 49.33
N PRO A 582 18.59 21.60 49.48
CA PRO A 582 18.17 22.08 50.78
C PRO A 582 16.78 21.55 51.13
N GLU A 583 16.51 21.33 52.40
CA GLU A 583 15.14 21.06 52.90
C GLU A 583 14.28 22.32 52.70
N ILE A 584 13.01 22.10 52.34
CA ILE A 584 12.04 23.19 52.07
C ILE A 584 11.34 23.59 53.37
#